data_8adb3c6afd661decd6c38e63736b92fc
#
_entry.id   8adb3c6afd661decd6c38e63736b92fc
#
_cell.length_a   1.000
_cell.length_b   1.000
_cell.length_c   1.000
_cell.angle_alpha   90.00
_cell.angle_beta   90.00
_cell.angle_gamma   90.00
#
_symmetry.space_group_name_H-M   'P 1'
#
loop_
_entity.id
_entity.type
_entity.pdbx_description
1 polymer ?
#
loop_
_entity_poly.entity_id
_entity_poly.type
_entity_poly.pdbx_seq_one_letter_code
_entity_poly.pdbx_strand_id
1 'polypeptide(L)'
;MAKIQMTTPIVEMDGDEMTRIIWKMIKDILICPYVDLKTDYYDLGLVHRNETNDQVTIDSANATKKYGVAVKCATITPNAQRMTEYNLKEMWKSANGTIRAILDGTVFRAPIIVKGITPLLPGWKKPITIARHAYGDVYKNSEMKVADGSTAELVVTDKDGNETRQLIHKFSGSDGIIQGLHNINASIASFARACFNFALDTKQDLWFATKDTISKKYDHTFKDIFQEIFDNEYKEKFDAAGITYFYTLIDDAVARVVRSEGGYIWACKNYDGDVMSDMVATAFGSLGMMTSVLVSPTGVYEYEAAHGTVTRHYYKHLKGEETSTNSVATLFAWTGALRKRGELDGNKELSDFADKLEKATIKTIEDGVMTGDLYVLSNLDNKRKVNTEDFLLEINNRLKATL
;
A
#
# COMPACT_ATOMS: atom_id res chain seq x y z
N MET A 1 32.55 -12.19 1.73
CA MET A 1 32.40 -10.97 2.56
C MET A 1 31.73 -11.37 3.87
N ALA A 2 32.04 -10.69 4.97
CA ALA A 2 31.24 -10.83 6.19
C ALA A 2 29.83 -10.31 5.93
N LYS A 3 28.81 -10.94 6.55
CA LYS A 3 27.44 -10.46 6.44
C LYS A 3 27.24 -9.19 7.24
N ILE A 4 26.43 -8.28 6.70
CA ILE A 4 25.99 -7.07 7.40
C ILE A 4 25.16 -7.51 8.62
N GLN A 5 25.55 -7.04 9.82
CA GLN A 5 24.91 -7.44 11.06
C GLN A 5 23.73 -6.53 11.38
N MET A 6 22.58 -7.13 11.69
CA MET A 6 21.42 -6.41 12.23
C MET A 6 21.39 -6.51 13.76
N THR A 7 20.99 -5.45 14.45
CA THR A 7 20.80 -5.43 15.90
C THR A 7 19.33 -5.62 16.28
N THR A 8 18.46 -4.84 15.69
CA THR A 8 17.01 -4.86 15.93
C THR A 8 16.30 -5.64 14.83
N PRO A 9 15.34 -6.51 15.12
CA PRO A 9 14.61 -7.24 14.11
C PRO A 9 13.65 -6.34 13.32
N ILE A 10 13.35 -6.77 12.09
CA ILE A 10 12.19 -6.33 11.30
C ILE A 10 11.06 -7.30 11.61
N VAL A 11 9.83 -6.80 11.76
CA VAL A 11 8.65 -7.68 11.81
C VAL A 11 8.40 -8.20 10.42
N GLU A 12 8.54 -9.52 10.25
CA GLU A 12 8.30 -10.20 8.97
C GLU A 12 6.92 -10.83 8.99
N MET A 13 6.04 -10.37 8.12
CA MET A 13 4.70 -10.88 7.94
C MET A 13 4.64 -11.66 6.62
N ASP A 14 4.75 -12.98 6.69
CA ASP A 14 4.64 -13.85 5.51
C ASP A 14 3.19 -13.93 5.02
N GLY A 15 2.96 -14.42 3.80
CA GLY A 15 1.65 -14.37 3.18
C GLY A 15 1.25 -15.65 2.45
N ASP A 16 0.60 -15.50 1.30
CA ASP A 16 -0.04 -16.58 0.59
C ASP A 16 0.47 -16.75 -0.86
N GLU A 17 0.19 -17.92 -1.41
CA GLU A 17 0.26 -18.27 -2.83
C GLU A 17 1.61 -17.95 -3.50
N MET A 18 1.60 -17.40 -4.72
CA MET A 18 2.83 -17.15 -5.49
C MET A 18 3.72 -16.11 -4.83
N THR A 19 3.15 -15.13 -4.13
CA THR A 19 3.94 -14.12 -3.44
C THR A 19 4.73 -14.70 -2.27
N ARG A 20 4.24 -15.70 -1.55
CA ARG A 20 4.99 -16.43 -0.51
C ARG A 20 6.22 -17.14 -1.09
N ILE A 21 6.07 -17.72 -2.27
CA ILE A 21 7.19 -18.39 -2.97
C ILE A 21 8.26 -17.37 -3.36
N ILE A 22 7.85 -16.27 -3.97
CA ILE A 22 8.74 -15.15 -4.34
C ILE A 22 9.40 -14.54 -3.10
N TRP A 23 8.67 -14.41 -2.02
CA TRP A 23 9.17 -13.91 -0.73
C TRP A 23 10.37 -14.70 -0.23
N LYS A 24 10.23 -16.03 -0.24
CA LYS A 24 11.33 -16.93 0.10
C LYS A 24 12.51 -16.80 -0.85
N MET A 25 12.27 -16.78 -2.17
CA MET A 25 13.33 -16.62 -3.17
C MET A 25 14.11 -15.34 -2.98
N ILE A 26 13.44 -14.20 -2.73
CA ILE A 26 14.10 -12.91 -2.47
C ILE A 26 15.03 -13.01 -1.27
N LYS A 27 14.56 -13.59 -0.16
CA LYS A 27 15.42 -13.77 1.03
C LYS A 27 16.63 -14.65 0.72
N ASP A 28 16.41 -15.80 0.12
CA ASP A 28 17.45 -16.80 -0.09
C ASP A 28 18.50 -16.35 -1.12
N ILE A 29 18.10 -15.65 -2.18
CA ILE A 29 18.99 -15.24 -3.28
C ILE A 29 19.61 -13.88 -3.04
N LEU A 30 18.85 -12.91 -2.52
CA LEU A 30 19.24 -11.49 -2.56
C LEU A 30 19.53 -10.87 -1.18
N ILE A 31 19.03 -11.43 -0.08
CA ILE A 31 19.18 -10.81 1.25
C ILE A 31 20.08 -11.64 2.17
N CYS A 32 19.70 -12.89 2.46
CA CYS A 32 20.39 -13.73 3.44
C CYS A 32 21.85 -14.06 3.10
N PRO A 33 22.29 -14.08 1.82
CA PRO A 33 23.71 -14.23 1.51
C PRO A 33 24.58 -13.05 2.01
N TYR A 34 24.01 -11.86 2.13
CA TYR A 34 24.73 -10.60 2.42
C TYR A 34 24.42 -10.00 3.79
N VAL A 35 23.24 -10.26 4.32
CA VAL A 35 22.75 -9.72 5.58
C VAL A 35 22.50 -10.87 6.57
N ASP A 36 22.94 -10.71 7.82
CA ASP A 36 22.54 -11.55 8.94
C ASP A 36 21.13 -11.09 9.39
N LEU A 37 20.14 -11.49 8.57
CA LEU A 37 18.77 -11.02 8.65
C LEU A 37 18.12 -11.45 9.98
N LYS A 38 17.75 -10.49 10.81
CA LYS A 38 16.96 -10.72 12.02
C LYS A 38 15.52 -10.32 11.79
N THR A 39 14.61 -11.26 11.96
CA THR A 39 13.16 -11.02 11.87
C THR A 39 12.44 -11.51 13.10
N ASP A 40 11.36 -10.80 13.46
CA ASP A 40 10.29 -11.30 14.32
C ASP A 40 9.18 -11.78 13.37
N TYR A 41 9.08 -13.09 13.20
CA TYR A 41 8.35 -13.73 12.10
C TYR A 41 6.92 -14.07 12.48
N TYR A 42 5.97 -13.68 11.62
CA TYR A 42 4.54 -13.99 11.71
C TYR A 42 4.04 -14.57 10.39
N ASP A 43 3.48 -15.78 10.43
CA ASP A 43 2.82 -16.39 9.26
C ASP A 43 1.38 -15.86 9.13
N LEU A 44 1.17 -14.91 8.21
CA LEU A 44 -0.17 -14.40 7.88
C LEU A 44 -0.83 -15.17 6.72
N GLY A 45 -0.31 -16.33 6.36
CA GLY A 45 -0.97 -17.22 5.41
C GLY A 45 -2.36 -17.65 5.92
N LEU A 46 -3.31 -17.75 5.02
CA LEU A 46 -4.73 -17.97 5.34
C LEU A 46 -4.96 -19.20 6.22
N VAL A 47 -4.17 -20.27 6.04
CA VAL A 47 -4.25 -21.48 6.86
C VAL A 47 -3.92 -21.17 8.32
N HIS A 48 -2.78 -20.54 8.56
CA HIS A 48 -2.35 -20.23 9.93
C HIS A 48 -3.22 -19.15 10.59
N ARG A 49 -3.71 -18.19 9.83
CA ARG A 49 -4.72 -17.23 10.31
C ARG A 49 -5.99 -17.94 10.77
N ASN A 50 -6.44 -18.96 10.01
CA ASN A 50 -7.59 -19.76 10.38
C ASN A 50 -7.34 -20.62 11.64
N GLU A 51 -6.16 -21.16 11.81
CA GLU A 51 -5.75 -21.93 13.01
C GLU A 51 -5.77 -21.05 14.26
N THR A 52 -5.25 -19.83 14.17
CA THR A 52 -5.12 -18.87 15.27
C THR A 52 -6.34 -17.96 15.47
N ASN A 53 -7.44 -18.20 14.74
CA ASN A 53 -8.62 -17.33 14.71
C ASN A 53 -8.23 -15.85 14.43
N ASP A 54 -7.34 -15.65 13.47
CA ASP A 54 -6.76 -14.37 13.04
C ASP A 54 -5.96 -13.59 14.13
N GLN A 55 -5.70 -14.20 15.29
CA GLN A 55 -4.91 -13.56 16.35
C GLN A 55 -3.50 -13.19 15.89
N VAL A 56 -2.89 -14.02 15.04
CA VAL A 56 -1.54 -13.76 14.47
C VAL A 56 -1.45 -12.41 13.74
N THR A 57 -2.54 -11.96 13.08
CA THR A 57 -2.60 -10.65 12.43
C THR A 57 -2.52 -9.50 13.44
N ILE A 58 -3.23 -9.64 14.56
CA ILE A 58 -3.21 -8.66 15.67
C ILE A 58 -1.82 -8.62 16.32
N ASP A 59 -1.24 -9.79 16.57
CA ASP A 59 0.08 -9.91 17.21
C ASP A 59 1.19 -9.30 16.34
N SER A 60 1.14 -9.51 15.03
CA SER A 60 2.09 -8.92 14.08
C SER A 60 2.01 -7.39 14.05
N ALA A 61 0.80 -6.82 14.11
CA ALA A 61 0.61 -5.37 14.16
C ALA A 61 1.13 -4.77 15.47
N ASN A 62 0.92 -5.46 16.60
CA ASN A 62 1.47 -5.03 17.89
C ASN A 62 2.99 -5.15 17.95
N ALA A 63 3.57 -6.19 17.36
CA ALA A 63 5.02 -6.32 17.21
C ALA A 63 5.59 -5.18 16.35
N THR A 64 4.86 -4.77 15.29
CA THR A 64 5.25 -3.63 14.44
C THR A 64 5.32 -2.34 15.25
N LYS A 65 4.37 -2.08 16.15
CA LYS A 65 4.46 -0.95 17.08
C LYS A 65 5.70 -1.01 17.98
N LYS A 66 6.08 -2.20 18.41
CA LYS A 66 7.24 -2.42 19.29
C LYS A 66 8.58 -2.19 18.57
N TYR A 67 8.73 -2.71 17.35
CA TYR A 67 10.00 -2.67 16.62
C TYR A 67 10.13 -1.52 15.62
N GLY A 68 9.01 -0.86 15.30
CA GLY A 68 8.97 0.33 14.46
C GLY A 68 8.99 0.08 12.96
N VAL A 69 9.38 -1.11 12.51
CA VAL A 69 9.46 -1.47 11.09
C VAL A 69 8.94 -2.87 10.85
N ALA A 70 8.03 -3.01 9.88
CA ALA A 70 7.57 -4.29 9.37
C ALA A 70 7.73 -4.37 7.85
N VAL A 71 7.78 -5.60 7.35
CA VAL A 71 7.66 -5.94 5.94
C VAL A 71 6.63 -7.04 5.77
N LYS A 72 5.70 -6.86 4.83
CA LYS A 72 4.53 -7.71 4.68
C LYS A 72 4.40 -8.28 3.28
N CYS A 73 4.24 -9.59 3.21
CA CYS A 73 3.84 -10.31 2.00
C CYS A 73 2.34 -10.16 1.73
N ALA A 74 1.92 -10.37 0.49
CA ALA A 74 0.50 -10.33 0.14
C ALA A 74 -0.26 -11.50 0.77
N THR A 75 -1.47 -11.23 1.27
CA THR A 75 -2.34 -12.19 1.97
C THR A 75 -3.69 -12.33 1.27
N ILE A 76 -4.28 -13.51 1.35
CA ILE A 76 -5.64 -13.76 0.86
C ILE A 76 -6.66 -13.09 1.80
N THR A 77 -7.58 -12.32 1.22
CA THR A 77 -8.85 -11.98 1.87
C THR A 77 -9.90 -12.96 1.35
N PRO A 78 -10.42 -13.88 2.19
CA PRO A 78 -11.27 -14.95 1.73
C PRO A 78 -12.64 -14.44 1.27
N ASN A 79 -13.14 -15.08 0.22
CA ASN A 79 -14.53 -15.02 -0.24
C ASN A 79 -15.21 -16.39 -0.07
N ALA A 80 -16.44 -16.54 -0.52
CA ALA A 80 -17.19 -17.81 -0.39
C ALA A 80 -16.47 -19.02 -1.03
N GLN A 81 -15.78 -18.84 -2.17
CA GLN A 81 -15.00 -19.88 -2.80
C GLN A 81 -13.82 -20.33 -1.93
N ARG A 82 -13.09 -19.35 -1.36
CA ARG A 82 -11.95 -19.62 -0.48
C ARG A 82 -12.35 -20.29 0.84
N MET A 83 -13.57 -20.03 1.32
CA MET A 83 -14.13 -20.74 2.48
C MET A 83 -14.12 -22.25 2.29
N THR A 84 -14.57 -22.72 1.12
CA THR A 84 -14.61 -24.15 0.79
C THR A 84 -13.21 -24.68 0.47
N GLU A 85 -12.43 -23.95 -0.33
CA GLU A 85 -11.09 -24.37 -0.77
C GLU A 85 -10.12 -24.61 0.40
N TYR A 86 -10.15 -23.75 1.41
CA TYR A 86 -9.26 -23.79 2.58
C TYR A 86 -9.92 -24.37 3.83
N ASN A 87 -11.17 -24.83 3.73
CA ASN A 87 -11.95 -25.36 4.88
C ASN A 87 -11.92 -24.40 6.08
N LEU A 88 -12.26 -23.12 5.83
CA LEU A 88 -12.16 -22.07 6.84
C LEU A 88 -13.30 -22.14 7.84
N LYS A 89 -13.04 -21.80 9.10
CA LYS A 89 -14.02 -21.67 10.19
C LYS A 89 -14.99 -20.52 9.95
N GLU A 90 -14.45 -19.40 9.41
CA GLU A 90 -15.23 -18.21 9.07
C GLU A 90 -14.56 -17.42 7.93
N MET A 91 -15.30 -16.45 7.37
CA MET A 91 -14.78 -15.54 6.35
C MET A 91 -13.97 -14.42 7.02
N TRP A 92 -12.69 -14.69 7.28
CA TRP A 92 -11.77 -13.77 7.95
C TRP A 92 -11.71 -12.41 7.26
N LYS A 93 -11.63 -11.34 8.06
CA LYS A 93 -11.43 -9.99 7.55
C LYS A 93 -10.11 -9.84 6.81
N SER A 94 -9.95 -8.76 6.06
CA SER A 94 -8.68 -8.43 5.43
C SER A 94 -7.59 -8.23 6.49
N ALA A 95 -6.47 -8.96 6.38
CA ALA A 95 -5.31 -8.77 7.26
C ALA A 95 -4.78 -7.33 7.14
N ASN A 96 -4.71 -6.78 5.93
CA ASN A 96 -4.33 -5.37 5.71
C ASN A 96 -5.27 -4.40 6.43
N GLY A 97 -6.58 -4.66 6.39
CA GLY A 97 -7.58 -3.85 7.09
C GLY A 97 -7.38 -3.87 8.61
N THR A 98 -7.12 -5.04 9.18
CA THR A 98 -6.85 -5.21 10.62
C THR A 98 -5.56 -4.50 11.04
N ILE A 99 -4.45 -4.71 10.30
CA ILE A 99 -3.16 -4.07 10.59
C ILE A 99 -3.29 -2.54 10.50
N ARG A 100 -3.88 -2.02 9.44
CA ARG A 100 -4.10 -0.57 9.24
C ARG A 100 -4.99 0.02 10.35
N ALA A 101 -6.01 -0.71 10.80
CA ALA A 101 -6.87 -0.25 11.91
C ALA A 101 -6.12 -0.18 13.26
N ILE A 102 -5.12 -1.04 13.46
CA ILE A 102 -4.30 -1.08 14.70
C ILE A 102 -3.18 -0.05 14.64
N LEU A 103 -2.50 0.10 13.50
CA LEU A 103 -1.38 1.03 13.34
C LEU A 103 -1.85 2.46 13.12
N ASP A 104 -3.04 2.65 12.52
CA ASP A 104 -3.51 3.92 11.96
C ASP A 104 -2.52 4.48 10.92
N GLY A 105 -2.83 5.61 10.29
CA GLY A 105 -1.87 6.32 9.46
C GLY A 105 -2.24 6.47 8.00
N THR A 106 -1.21 6.62 7.19
CA THR A 106 -1.32 6.91 5.76
C THR A 106 -0.56 5.88 4.94
N VAL A 107 -1.19 5.32 3.92
CA VAL A 107 -0.53 4.46 2.94
C VAL A 107 -0.05 5.31 1.77
N PHE A 108 1.26 5.34 1.56
CA PHE A 108 1.86 5.97 0.38
C PHE A 108 2.20 4.90 -0.65
N ARG A 109 1.67 5.07 -1.86
CA ARG A 109 1.90 4.19 -3.01
C ARG A 109 2.54 4.96 -4.14
N ALA A 110 3.73 4.56 -4.55
CA ALA A 110 4.50 5.23 -5.59
C ALA A 110 4.93 4.25 -6.69
N PRO A 111 4.80 4.60 -7.97
CA PRO A 111 5.28 3.77 -9.07
C PRO A 111 6.80 3.75 -9.11
N ILE A 112 7.36 2.59 -9.39
CA ILE A 112 8.78 2.40 -9.70
C ILE A 112 8.95 2.68 -11.19
N ILE A 113 9.60 3.79 -11.52
CA ILE A 113 9.86 4.19 -12.91
C ILE A 113 11.18 3.62 -13.38
N VAL A 114 11.17 2.95 -14.52
CA VAL A 114 12.35 2.32 -15.13
C VAL A 114 12.45 2.76 -16.59
N LYS A 115 13.65 3.15 -17.00
CA LYS A 115 13.91 3.50 -18.39
C LYS A 115 13.67 2.29 -19.30
N GLY A 116 12.96 2.50 -20.39
CA GLY A 116 12.58 1.44 -21.33
C GLY A 116 11.27 0.74 -21.01
N ILE A 117 10.59 1.11 -19.91
CA ILE A 117 9.20 0.77 -19.65
C ILE A 117 8.36 2.02 -19.86
N THR A 118 7.47 1.97 -20.86
CA THR A 118 6.67 3.14 -21.25
C THR A 118 5.33 3.11 -20.51
N PRO A 119 4.95 4.19 -19.81
CA PRO A 119 3.59 4.32 -19.26
C PRO A 119 2.53 4.25 -20.35
N LEU A 120 1.36 3.70 -20.01
CA LEU A 120 0.20 3.68 -20.93
C LEU A 120 -0.30 5.08 -21.25
N LEU A 121 -0.08 6.04 -20.35
CA LEU A 121 -0.29 7.46 -20.60
C LEU A 121 1.05 8.13 -20.92
N PRO A 122 1.36 8.42 -22.19
CA PRO A 122 2.68 8.94 -22.58
C PRO A 122 3.03 10.30 -21.98
N GLY A 123 2.04 11.04 -21.46
CA GLY A 123 2.22 12.30 -20.76
C GLY A 123 2.87 12.15 -19.38
N TRP A 124 2.75 10.99 -18.76
CA TRP A 124 3.26 10.75 -17.40
C TRP A 124 4.76 10.46 -17.40
N LYS A 125 5.55 11.46 -17.01
CA LYS A 125 7.02 11.42 -17.04
C LYS A 125 7.64 11.30 -15.66
N LYS A 126 6.87 11.66 -14.61
CA LYS A 126 7.30 11.68 -13.22
C LYS A 126 6.34 10.84 -12.38
N PRO A 127 6.79 10.27 -11.24
CA PRO A 127 5.91 9.47 -10.40
C PRO A 127 4.73 10.29 -9.87
N ILE A 128 3.56 9.66 -9.81
CA ILE A 128 2.38 10.15 -9.11
C ILE A 128 2.23 9.28 -7.87
N THR A 129 2.47 9.86 -6.71
CA THR A 129 2.34 9.14 -5.44
C THR A 129 0.93 9.30 -4.91
N ILE A 130 0.24 8.20 -4.66
CA ILE A 130 -1.06 8.23 -3.97
C ILE A 130 -0.82 8.15 -2.46
N ALA A 131 -1.33 9.13 -1.73
CA ALA A 131 -1.42 9.09 -0.27
C ALA A 131 -2.85 8.74 0.12
N ARG A 132 -3.03 7.51 0.64
CA ARG A 132 -4.34 6.96 1.02
C ARG A 132 -4.51 7.04 2.52
N HIS A 133 -5.62 7.65 2.98
CA HIS A 133 -6.03 7.56 4.38
C HIS A 133 -6.34 6.11 4.76
N ALA A 134 -5.69 5.58 5.81
CA ALA A 134 -5.82 4.17 6.16
C ALA A 134 -7.01 3.85 7.06
N TYR A 135 -7.89 4.81 7.33
CA TYR A 135 -9.00 4.68 8.28
C TYR A 135 -10.35 5.06 7.66
N GLY A 136 -11.44 4.51 8.22
CA GLY A 136 -12.80 4.94 7.92
C GLY A 136 -13.35 4.53 6.55
N ASP A 137 -14.30 5.29 6.04
CA ASP A 137 -15.04 5.07 4.80
C ASP A 137 -15.68 3.68 4.73
N VAL A 138 -15.84 3.11 3.55
CA VAL A 138 -16.43 1.77 3.34
C VAL A 138 -15.65 0.64 4.01
N TYR A 139 -14.39 0.86 4.39
CA TYR A 139 -13.55 -0.14 5.09
C TYR A 139 -13.89 -0.29 6.58
N LYS A 140 -14.65 0.64 7.15
CA LYS A 140 -15.21 0.59 8.52
C LYS A 140 -16.69 0.91 8.53
N ASN A 141 -17.43 0.36 7.59
CA ASN A 141 -18.87 0.55 7.48
C ASN A 141 -19.67 -0.36 8.41
N SER A 142 -20.93 0.01 8.60
CA SER A 142 -22.00 -0.87 9.05
C SER A 142 -23.07 -0.92 7.98
N GLU A 143 -23.49 -2.10 7.57
CA GLU A 143 -24.48 -2.26 6.51
C GLU A 143 -25.55 -3.31 6.85
N MET A 144 -26.74 -3.14 6.31
CA MET A 144 -27.82 -4.11 6.47
C MET A 144 -28.79 -4.08 5.28
N LYS A 145 -29.43 -5.23 5.04
CA LYS A 145 -30.59 -5.33 4.15
C LYS A 145 -31.84 -4.83 4.89
N VAL A 146 -32.71 -4.17 4.16
CA VAL A 146 -33.94 -3.55 4.70
C VAL A 146 -35.12 -4.04 3.87
N ALA A 147 -36.15 -4.55 4.56
CA ALA A 147 -37.38 -5.02 3.93
C ALA A 147 -38.25 -3.84 3.45
N ASP A 148 -39.09 -4.10 2.47
CA ASP A 148 -40.14 -3.18 2.04
C ASP A 148 -41.06 -2.77 3.22
N GLY A 149 -41.52 -1.53 3.20
CA GLY A 149 -42.32 -0.92 4.29
C GLY A 149 -41.49 -0.40 5.47
N SER A 150 -40.18 -0.61 5.50
CA SER A 150 -39.33 -0.16 6.59
C SER A 150 -38.95 1.33 6.48
N THR A 151 -38.65 1.92 7.64
CA THR A 151 -38.04 3.27 7.72
C THR A 151 -36.63 3.17 8.28
N ALA A 152 -35.68 3.74 7.60
CA ALA A 152 -34.28 3.82 8.04
C ALA A 152 -33.94 5.23 8.55
N GLU A 153 -33.32 5.30 9.72
CA GLU A 153 -32.85 6.55 10.34
C GLU A 153 -31.39 6.45 10.77
N LEU A 154 -30.68 7.55 10.70
CA LEU A 154 -29.40 7.73 11.38
C LEU A 154 -29.70 8.30 12.78
N VAL A 155 -29.24 7.60 13.81
CA VAL A 155 -29.44 7.99 15.22
C VAL A 155 -28.07 8.19 15.85
N VAL A 156 -27.89 9.34 16.50
CA VAL A 156 -26.69 9.63 17.29
C VAL A 156 -27.15 9.90 18.73
N THR A 157 -26.63 9.14 19.67
CA THR A 157 -26.85 9.32 21.10
C THR A 157 -25.60 9.98 21.70
N ASP A 158 -25.77 11.14 22.35
CA ASP A 158 -24.66 11.82 23.02
C ASP A 158 -24.33 11.18 24.38
N LYS A 159 -23.25 11.69 25.04
CA LYS A 159 -22.84 11.19 26.37
C LYS A 159 -23.89 11.33 27.48
N ASP A 160 -24.85 12.23 27.32
CA ASP A 160 -25.89 12.52 28.29
C ASP A 160 -27.18 11.75 27.97
N GLY A 161 -27.20 10.91 26.93
CA GLY A 161 -28.30 10.07 26.49
C GLY A 161 -29.29 10.78 25.58
N ASN A 162 -29.00 12.00 25.10
CA ASN A 162 -29.88 12.69 24.15
C ASN A 162 -29.71 12.14 22.74
N GLU A 163 -30.80 11.90 22.05
CA GLU A 163 -30.78 11.37 20.69
C GLU A 163 -31.05 12.46 19.64
N THR A 164 -30.23 12.46 18.62
CA THR A 164 -30.48 13.20 17.37
C THR A 164 -30.79 12.20 16.28
N ARG A 165 -31.92 12.39 15.59
CA ARG A 165 -32.38 11.48 14.54
C ARG A 165 -32.46 12.19 13.20
N GLN A 166 -32.03 11.51 12.13
CA GLN A 166 -32.17 11.98 10.76
C GLN A 166 -32.71 10.87 9.89
N LEU A 167 -33.80 11.13 9.20
CA LEU A 167 -34.36 10.18 8.23
C LEU A 167 -33.35 9.95 7.10
N ILE A 168 -33.05 8.68 6.84
CA ILE A 168 -32.26 8.25 5.67
C ILE A 168 -33.25 8.01 4.52
N HIS A 169 -34.18 7.06 4.69
CA HIS A 169 -35.13 6.69 3.63
C HIS A 169 -36.37 5.93 4.21
N LYS A 170 -37.50 6.07 3.51
CA LYS A 170 -38.66 5.20 3.71
C LYS A 170 -38.81 4.27 2.52
N PHE A 171 -38.60 2.99 2.74
CA PHE A 171 -38.70 1.96 1.70
C PHE A 171 -40.17 1.69 1.40
N SER A 172 -40.56 1.77 0.14
CA SER A 172 -41.94 1.51 -0.30
C SER A 172 -41.92 0.93 -1.72
N GLY A 173 -42.48 -0.26 -1.87
CA GLY A 173 -42.59 -0.98 -3.13
C GLY A 173 -41.37 -1.83 -3.48
N SER A 174 -40.32 -1.85 -2.65
CA SER A 174 -39.12 -2.70 -2.82
C SER A 174 -38.32 -2.80 -1.54
N ASP A 175 -37.67 -3.95 -1.35
CA ASP A 175 -36.57 -4.11 -0.41
C ASP A 175 -35.38 -3.23 -0.80
N GLY A 176 -34.45 -2.99 0.15
CA GLY A 176 -33.27 -2.19 -0.08
C GLY A 176 -32.09 -2.56 0.80
N ILE A 177 -31.09 -1.69 0.76
CA ILE A 177 -29.87 -1.78 1.58
C ILE A 177 -29.55 -0.40 2.14
N ILE A 178 -28.94 -0.35 3.31
CA ILE A 178 -28.40 0.87 3.92
C ILE A 178 -26.96 0.62 4.36
N GLN A 179 -26.18 1.70 4.38
CA GLN A 179 -24.80 1.69 4.82
C GLN A 179 -24.51 2.95 5.65
N GLY A 180 -23.88 2.78 6.80
CA GLY A 180 -23.39 3.86 7.65
C GLY A 180 -21.86 3.93 7.61
N LEU A 181 -21.32 5.14 7.39
CA LEU A 181 -19.90 5.43 7.38
C LEU A 181 -19.54 6.36 8.52
N HIS A 182 -18.30 6.27 9.00
CA HIS A 182 -17.76 7.22 9.96
C HIS A 182 -16.29 7.53 9.71
N ASN A 183 -15.84 8.63 10.28
CA ASN A 183 -14.42 8.97 10.41
C ASN A 183 -14.19 9.70 11.74
N ILE A 184 -12.93 9.87 12.12
CA ILE A 184 -12.52 10.54 13.35
C ILE A 184 -11.62 11.73 13.00
N ASN A 185 -11.94 12.92 13.49
CA ASN A 185 -11.20 14.14 13.18
C ASN A 185 -9.70 14.02 13.51
N ALA A 186 -9.35 13.34 14.60
CA ALA A 186 -7.95 13.10 14.97
C ALA A 186 -7.20 12.26 13.93
N SER A 187 -7.85 11.23 13.34
CA SER A 187 -7.28 10.42 12.27
C SER A 187 -7.14 11.22 10.97
N ILE A 188 -8.14 12.06 10.63
CA ILE A 188 -8.06 12.97 9.48
C ILE A 188 -6.89 13.96 9.64
N ALA A 189 -6.74 14.54 10.84
CA ALA A 189 -5.65 15.46 11.13
C ALA A 189 -4.27 14.78 11.04
N SER A 190 -4.16 13.54 11.53
CA SER A 190 -2.96 12.71 11.38
C SER A 190 -2.63 12.43 9.91
N PHE A 191 -3.63 12.07 9.12
CA PHE A 191 -3.50 11.87 7.68
C PHE A 191 -3.00 13.14 6.97
N ALA A 192 -3.58 14.30 7.30
CA ALA A 192 -3.15 15.58 6.73
C ALA A 192 -1.67 15.85 7.02
N ARG A 193 -1.26 15.74 8.30
CA ARG A 193 0.14 15.96 8.69
C ARG A 193 1.10 14.98 8.03
N ALA A 194 0.72 13.71 7.92
CA ALA A 194 1.53 12.71 7.21
C ALA A 194 1.73 13.11 5.73
N CYS A 195 0.68 13.55 5.04
CA CYS A 195 0.76 14.03 3.66
C CYS A 195 1.66 15.27 3.52
N PHE A 196 1.50 16.27 4.39
CA PHE A 196 2.32 17.48 4.36
C PHE A 196 3.79 17.19 4.66
N ASN A 197 4.08 16.36 5.66
CA ASN A 197 5.46 15.97 5.96
C ASN A 197 6.10 15.22 4.80
N PHE A 198 5.38 14.26 4.22
CA PHE A 198 5.89 13.50 3.08
C PHE A 198 6.15 14.41 1.85
N ALA A 199 5.30 15.41 1.63
CA ALA A 199 5.48 16.40 0.58
C ALA A 199 6.75 17.23 0.78
N LEU A 200 7.02 17.68 2.01
CA LEU A 200 8.25 18.39 2.37
C LEU A 200 9.50 17.53 2.21
N ASP A 201 9.45 16.27 2.69
CA ASP A 201 10.58 15.34 2.61
C ASP A 201 10.96 15.01 1.17
N THR A 202 9.94 14.83 0.30
CA THR A 202 10.14 14.49 -1.12
C THR A 202 10.22 15.70 -2.05
N LYS A 203 9.97 16.92 -1.53
CA LYS A 203 9.90 18.17 -2.30
C LYS A 203 8.94 18.09 -3.47
N GLN A 204 7.75 17.58 -3.22
CA GLN A 204 6.68 17.42 -4.20
C GLN A 204 5.45 18.23 -3.82
N ASP A 205 4.75 18.76 -4.81
CA ASP A 205 3.42 19.35 -4.60
C ASP A 205 2.47 18.32 -3.99
N LEU A 206 1.52 18.81 -3.19
CA LEU A 206 0.47 17.99 -2.60
C LEU A 206 -0.89 18.39 -3.15
N TRP A 207 -1.56 17.44 -3.81
CA TRP A 207 -2.95 17.58 -4.22
C TRP A 207 -3.84 16.81 -3.25
N PHE A 208 -4.92 17.42 -2.81
CA PHE A 208 -5.95 16.75 -2.01
C PHE A 208 -7.31 16.89 -2.69
N ALA A 209 -8.09 15.81 -2.69
CA ALA A 209 -9.37 15.79 -3.37
C ALA A 209 -10.45 15.05 -2.58
N THR A 210 -11.66 15.63 -2.56
CA THR A 210 -12.87 15.01 -2.03
C THR A 210 -14.08 15.42 -2.88
N LYS A 211 -15.30 15.03 -2.49
CA LYS A 211 -16.53 15.49 -3.16
C LYS A 211 -17.38 16.35 -2.20
N ASP A 212 -16.78 17.38 -1.62
CA ASP A 212 -17.39 18.24 -0.58
C ASP A 212 -18.65 18.98 -1.06
N THR A 213 -18.81 19.18 -2.35
CA THR A 213 -20.02 19.79 -2.94
C THR A 213 -21.25 18.87 -2.84
N ILE A 214 -21.08 17.56 -2.71
CA ILE A 214 -22.12 16.56 -2.55
C ILE A 214 -22.15 16.09 -1.09
N SER A 215 -21.05 15.64 -0.55
CA SER A 215 -20.89 15.21 0.84
C SER A 215 -20.52 16.42 1.73
N LYS A 216 -21.52 17.27 1.96
CA LYS A 216 -21.35 18.61 2.55
C LYS A 216 -20.93 18.64 4.02
N LYS A 217 -20.96 17.50 4.71
CA LYS A 217 -20.45 17.34 6.09
C LYS A 217 -19.24 16.44 6.11
N TYR A 218 -19.38 15.21 5.63
CA TYR A 218 -18.33 14.20 5.72
C TYR A 218 -17.06 14.63 4.95
N ASP A 219 -17.18 14.87 3.64
CA ASP A 219 -16.05 15.28 2.81
C ASP A 219 -15.59 16.71 3.09
N HIS A 220 -16.51 17.60 3.44
CA HIS A 220 -16.19 18.98 3.80
C HIS A 220 -15.34 19.06 5.08
N THR A 221 -15.60 18.20 6.06
CA THR A 221 -14.77 18.09 7.28
C THR A 221 -13.31 17.73 6.95
N PHE A 222 -13.09 16.82 6.00
CA PHE A 222 -11.73 16.52 5.53
C PHE A 222 -11.03 17.74 4.93
N LYS A 223 -11.74 18.48 4.07
CA LYS A 223 -11.23 19.71 3.45
C LYS A 223 -10.86 20.76 4.50
N ASP A 224 -11.75 21.01 5.44
CA ASP A 224 -11.55 22.02 6.48
C ASP A 224 -10.34 21.68 7.37
N ILE A 225 -10.24 20.42 7.83
CA ILE A 225 -9.10 19.98 8.66
C ILE A 225 -7.78 20.09 7.89
N PHE A 226 -7.74 19.68 6.63
CA PHE A 226 -6.54 19.85 5.79
C PHE A 226 -6.14 21.30 5.63
N GLN A 227 -7.12 22.18 5.34
CA GLN A 227 -6.86 23.60 5.15
C GLN A 227 -6.40 24.28 6.44
N GLU A 228 -7.05 23.99 7.57
CA GLU A 228 -6.67 24.55 8.87
C GLU A 228 -5.23 24.15 9.26
N ILE A 229 -4.89 22.86 9.11
CA ILE A 229 -3.53 22.35 9.41
C ILE A 229 -2.51 22.99 8.45
N PHE A 230 -2.83 23.10 7.16
CA PHE A 230 -1.94 23.74 6.19
C PHE A 230 -1.65 25.19 6.59
N ASP A 231 -2.69 25.99 6.82
CA ASP A 231 -2.56 27.42 7.12
C ASP A 231 -1.79 27.68 8.42
N ASN A 232 -2.00 26.84 9.44
CA ASN A 232 -1.42 27.04 10.77
C ASN A 232 -0.03 26.39 10.95
N GLU A 233 0.28 25.29 10.26
CA GLU A 233 1.46 24.48 10.57
C GLU A 233 2.44 24.34 9.40
N TYR A 234 1.97 24.45 8.13
CA TYR A 234 2.76 24.06 6.97
C TYR A 234 2.97 25.13 5.90
N LYS A 235 2.14 26.16 5.83
CA LYS A 235 2.18 27.16 4.75
C LYS A 235 3.57 27.77 4.57
N GLU A 236 4.17 28.30 5.64
CA GLU A 236 5.51 28.88 5.58
C GLU A 236 6.59 27.89 5.15
N LYS A 237 6.46 26.60 5.57
CA LYS A 237 7.39 25.54 5.21
C LYS A 237 7.28 25.18 3.72
N PHE A 238 6.06 25.15 3.19
CA PHE A 238 5.78 24.90 1.77
C PHE A 238 6.30 26.04 0.90
N ASP A 239 6.04 27.30 1.30
CA ASP A 239 6.56 28.47 0.63
C ASP A 239 8.11 28.46 0.58
N ALA A 240 8.76 28.16 1.71
CA ALA A 240 10.21 28.04 1.80
C ALA A 240 10.79 26.87 0.96
N ALA A 241 10.05 25.79 0.81
CA ALA A 241 10.44 24.62 0.02
C ALA A 241 10.13 24.79 -1.49
N GLY A 242 9.35 25.81 -1.88
CA GLY A 242 8.92 26.04 -3.25
C GLY A 242 7.93 25.00 -3.77
N ILE A 243 7.12 24.42 -2.90
CA ILE A 243 6.08 23.43 -3.22
C ILE A 243 4.70 23.96 -2.86
N THR A 244 3.66 23.41 -3.50
CA THR A 244 2.29 23.91 -3.35
C THR A 244 1.36 22.86 -2.74
N TYR A 245 0.36 23.34 -1.99
CA TYR A 245 -0.82 22.57 -1.60
C TYR A 245 -2.01 23.01 -2.46
N PHE A 246 -2.70 22.04 -3.05
CA PHE A 246 -3.83 22.28 -3.95
C PHE A 246 -5.00 21.39 -3.60
N TYR A 247 -6.17 21.98 -3.31
CA TYR A 247 -7.42 21.26 -3.12
C TYR A 247 -8.33 21.38 -4.33
N THR A 248 -8.96 20.27 -4.73
CA THR A 248 -10.01 20.28 -5.77
C THR A 248 -11.03 19.16 -5.56
N LEU A 249 -12.10 19.14 -6.37
CA LEU A 249 -13.05 18.04 -6.36
C LEU A 249 -12.42 16.79 -6.99
N ILE A 250 -12.81 15.61 -6.49
CA ILE A 250 -12.20 14.34 -6.91
C ILE A 250 -12.34 14.08 -8.42
N ASP A 251 -13.46 14.42 -9.03
CA ASP A 251 -13.68 14.29 -10.47
C ASP A 251 -12.81 15.26 -11.29
N ASP A 252 -12.59 16.50 -10.82
CA ASP A 252 -11.65 17.42 -11.43
C ASP A 252 -10.19 16.92 -11.24
N ALA A 253 -9.86 16.39 -10.06
CA ALA A 253 -8.55 15.79 -9.83
C ALA A 253 -8.25 14.67 -10.82
N VAL A 254 -9.18 13.74 -11.07
CA VAL A 254 -9.03 12.66 -12.06
C VAL A 254 -8.71 13.22 -13.44
N ALA A 255 -9.47 14.25 -13.90
CA ALA A 255 -9.24 14.87 -15.18
C ALA A 255 -7.87 15.55 -15.30
N ARG A 256 -7.41 16.20 -14.22
CA ARG A 256 -6.09 16.86 -14.16
C ARG A 256 -4.97 15.84 -14.13
N VAL A 257 -5.09 14.79 -13.33
CA VAL A 257 -4.10 13.72 -13.21
C VAL A 257 -3.81 13.08 -14.57
N VAL A 258 -4.86 12.71 -15.34
CA VAL A 258 -4.71 12.13 -16.68
C VAL A 258 -3.94 13.05 -17.65
N ARG A 259 -4.10 14.37 -17.52
CA ARG A 259 -3.45 15.37 -18.39
C ARG A 259 -2.09 15.86 -17.88
N SER A 260 -1.69 15.46 -16.67
CA SER A 260 -0.46 15.95 -16.04
C SER A 260 0.78 15.23 -16.55
N GLU A 261 1.94 15.76 -16.19
CA GLU A 261 3.23 15.06 -16.33
C GLU A 261 3.62 14.21 -15.11
N GLY A 262 2.83 14.26 -14.02
CA GLY A 262 3.15 13.69 -12.72
C GLY A 262 4.09 14.55 -11.89
N GLY A 263 4.71 13.97 -10.87
CA GLY A 263 5.68 14.66 -9.99
C GLY A 263 5.03 15.28 -8.74
N TYR A 264 3.90 14.78 -8.30
CA TYR A 264 3.18 15.25 -7.12
C TYR A 264 2.62 14.09 -6.32
N ILE A 265 2.18 14.41 -5.10
CA ILE A 265 1.44 13.51 -4.22
C ILE A 265 -0.05 13.81 -4.38
N TRP A 266 -0.86 12.78 -4.56
CA TRP A 266 -2.30 12.90 -4.58
C TRP A 266 -2.91 12.23 -3.34
N ALA A 267 -3.33 13.04 -2.38
CA ALA A 267 -3.99 12.59 -1.16
C ALA A 267 -5.47 12.30 -1.42
N CYS A 268 -5.90 11.13 -0.97
CA CYS A 268 -7.25 10.61 -1.16
C CYS A 268 -7.78 10.00 0.13
N LYS A 269 -9.10 10.06 0.32
CA LYS A 269 -9.79 9.25 1.35
C LYS A 269 -9.54 7.77 1.12
N ASN A 270 -9.91 6.93 2.07
CA ASN A 270 -9.55 5.51 2.07
C ASN A 270 -9.99 4.78 0.79
N TYR A 271 -11.27 4.82 0.42
CA TYR A 271 -11.78 4.16 -0.77
C TYR A 271 -11.27 4.81 -2.07
N ASP A 272 -11.31 6.13 -2.13
CA ASP A 272 -10.80 6.87 -3.30
C ASP A 272 -9.32 6.54 -3.56
N GLY A 273 -8.51 6.48 -2.50
CA GLY A 273 -7.09 6.15 -2.58
C GLY A 273 -6.81 4.71 -3.00
N ASP A 274 -7.68 3.76 -2.61
CA ASP A 274 -7.57 2.37 -3.06
C ASP A 274 -7.76 2.28 -4.57
N VAL A 275 -8.85 2.82 -5.07
CA VAL A 275 -9.19 2.78 -6.51
C VAL A 275 -8.17 3.57 -7.34
N MET A 276 -7.80 4.78 -6.90
CA MET A 276 -6.90 5.64 -7.66
C MET A 276 -5.47 5.12 -7.66
N SER A 277 -4.99 4.44 -6.61
CA SER A 277 -3.66 3.85 -6.63
C SER A 277 -3.54 2.71 -7.64
N ASP A 278 -4.58 1.88 -7.80
CA ASP A 278 -4.59 0.82 -8.79
C ASP A 278 -4.67 1.38 -10.23
N MET A 279 -5.46 2.44 -10.44
CA MET A 279 -5.50 3.15 -11.72
C MET A 279 -4.13 3.71 -12.08
N VAL A 280 -3.47 4.40 -11.16
CA VAL A 280 -2.14 5.00 -11.37
C VAL A 280 -1.10 3.92 -11.63
N ALA A 281 -1.09 2.84 -10.84
CA ALA A 281 -0.18 1.72 -11.04
C ALA A 281 -0.34 1.08 -12.43
N THR A 282 -1.59 0.83 -12.84
CA THR A 282 -1.91 0.27 -14.16
C THR A 282 -1.43 1.19 -15.27
N ALA A 283 -1.65 2.49 -15.14
CA ALA A 283 -1.26 3.47 -16.15
C ALA A 283 0.26 3.65 -16.25
N PHE A 284 1.02 3.44 -15.17
CA PHE A 284 2.48 3.33 -15.22
C PHE A 284 2.98 1.99 -15.75
N GLY A 285 2.10 1.00 -15.91
CA GLY A 285 2.37 -0.24 -16.63
C GLY A 285 2.07 -1.53 -15.87
N SER A 286 2.38 -1.64 -14.59
CA SER A 286 2.19 -2.89 -13.83
C SER A 286 2.02 -2.62 -12.33
N LEU A 287 1.05 -3.29 -11.70
CA LEU A 287 0.91 -3.34 -10.24
C LEU A 287 2.17 -3.90 -9.55
N GLY A 288 2.92 -4.77 -10.25
CA GLY A 288 4.22 -5.28 -9.78
C GLY A 288 5.33 -4.23 -9.73
N MET A 289 5.06 -3.00 -10.18
CA MET A 289 5.96 -1.85 -10.14
C MET A 289 5.46 -0.74 -9.21
N MET A 290 4.61 -1.07 -8.23
CA MET A 290 4.07 -0.10 -7.26
C MET A 290 4.54 -0.45 -5.86
N THR A 291 5.29 0.45 -5.24
CA THR A 291 5.64 0.36 -3.81
C THR A 291 4.45 0.76 -2.94
N SER A 292 4.40 0.25 -1.72
CA SER A 292 3.40 0.63 -0.72
C SER A 292 4.06 0.68 0.66
N VAL A 293 3.85 1.77 1.38
CA VAL A 293 4.29 1.91 2.77
C VAL A 293 3.19 2.56 3.61
N LEU A 294 2.83 1.91 4.70
CA LEU A 294 2.02 2.52 5.74
C LEU A 294 2.94 3.25 6.71
N VAL A 295 2.65 4.52 6.94
CA VAL A 295 3.33 5.34 7.95
C VAL A 295 2.31 5.72 9.02
N SER A 296 2.53 5.25 10.25
CA SER A 296 1.65 5.55 11.37
C SER A 296 1.92 6.96 11.94
N PRO A 297 0.96 7.54 12.69
CA PRO A 297 1.17 8.83 13.36
C PRO A 297 2.33 8.84 14.37
N THR A 298 2.71 7.66 14.85
CA THR A 298 3.78 7.47 15.84
C THR A 298 5.15 7.15 15.20
N GLY A 299 5.25 7.22 13.87
CA GLY A 299 6.49 6.95 13.15
C GLY A 299 6.83 5.47 13.02
N VAL A 300 5.84 4.60 12.95
CA VAL A 300 5.97 3.18 12.65
C VAL A 300 5.74 2.97 11.15
N TYR A 301 6.50 2.06 10.55
CA TYR A 301 6.48 1.80 9.10
C TYR A 301 6.15 0.34 8.81
N GLU A 302 5.22 0.11 7.88
CA GLU A 302 4.94 -1.22 7.34
C GLU A 302 5.04 -1.15 5.82
N TYR A 303 5.99 -1.91 5.25
CA TYR A 303 6.26 -1.97 3.82
C TYR A 303 5.61 -3.20 3.21
N GLU A 304 4.89 -3.02 2.10
CA GLU A 304 4.25 -4.12 1.37
C GLU A 304 4.31 -3.87 -0.15
N ALA A 305 4.04 -4.89 -0.95
CA ALA A 305 3.72 -4.71 -2.36
C ALA A 305 2.24 -4.33 -2.51
N ALA A 306 1.93 -3.42 -3.44
CA ALA A 306 0.56 -2.97 -3.66
C ALA A 306 -0.32 -3.98 -4.42
N HIS A 307 0.19 -5.16 -4.78
CA HIS A 307 -0.54 -6.21 -5.50
C HIS A 307 -0.98 -7.37 -4.59
N GLY A 308 -1.88 -8.22 -5.08
CA GLY A 308 -2.35 -9.42 -4.39
C GLY A 308 -1.39 -10.62 -4.53
N THR A 309 -1.88 -11.79 -4.15
CA THR A 309 -1.10 -13.04 -4.01
C THR A 309 -0.73 -13.75 -5.32
N VAL A 310 -1.19 -13.23 -6.47
CA VAL A 310 -0.93 -13.76 -7.82
C VAL A 310 -1.38 -15.22 -7.99
N THR A 311 -2.61 -15.50 -7.61
CA THR A 311 -3.26 -16.81 -7.58
C THR A 311 -3.08 -17.61 -8.89
N ARG A 312 -3.25 -16.96 -10.04
CA ARG A 312 -3.15 -17.64 -11.35
C ARG A 312 -1.76 -18.25 -11.60
N HIS A 313 -0.70 -17.55 -11.20
CA HIS A 313 0.67 -18.08 -11.31
C HIS A 313 0.95 -19.13 -10.23
N TYR A 314 0.35 -19.03 -9.06
CA TYR A 314 0.46 -20.06 -8.03
C TYR A 314 -0.09 -21.41 -8.50
N TYR A 315 -1.26 -21.44 -9.13
CA TYR A 315 -1.80 -22.71 -9.67
C TYR A 315 -0.96 -23.29 -10.82
N LYS A 316 -0.27 -22.47 -11.59
CA LYS A 316 0.72 -22.96 -12.57
C LYS A 316 1.92 -23.57 -11.86
N HIS A 317 2.45 -22.87 -10.87
CA HIS A 317 3.59 -23.36 -10.06
C HIS A 317 3.29 -24.70 -9.40
N LEU A 318 2.08 -24.91 -8.85
CA LEU A 318 1.65 -26.20 -8.28
C LEU A 318 1.63 -27.36 -9.29
N LYS A 319 1.50 -27.04 -10.58
CA LYS A 319 1.58 -28.05 -11.67
C LYS A 319 3.01 -28.25 -12.18
N GLY A 320 4.00 -27.62 -11.58
CA GLY A 320 5.40 -27.67 -12.01
C GLY A 320 5.69 -26.82 -13.27
N GLU A 321 4.77 -25.92 -13.63
CA GLU A 321 4.98 -25.02 -14.76
C GLU A 321 5.85 -23.82 -14.33
N GLU A 322 6.77 -23.38 -15.20
CA GLU A 322 7.52 -22.16 -15.00
C GLU A 322 6.62 -20.94 -14.99
N THR A 323 6.90 -20.00 -14.10
CA THR A 323 6.19 -18.72 -14.02
C THR A 323 7.16 -17.55 -14.16
N SER A 324 6.70 -16.52 -14.86
CA SER A 324 7.39 -15.25 -14.99
C SER A 324 6.58 -14.19 -14.25
N THR A 325 6.68 -14.22 -12.91
CA THR A 325 5.99 -13.31 -12.01
C THR A 325 6.92 -12.17 -11.63
N ASN A 326 6.44 -10.94 -11.76
CA ASN A 326 7.17 -9.75 -11.38
C ASN A 326 7.36 -9.70 -9.85
N SER A 327 8.60 -9.65 -9.41
CA SER A 327 8.99 -9.63 -8.00
C SER A 327 9.45 -8.24 -7.51
N VAL A 328 9.43 -7.22 -8.39
CA VAL A 328 10.06 -5.92 -8.11
C VAL A 328 9.40 -5.22 -6.92
N ALA A 329 8.07 -5.10 -6.88
CA ALA A 329 7.38 -4.44 -5.77
C ALA A 329 7.61 -5.16 -4.42
N THR A 330 7.63 -6.50 -4.42
CA THR A 330 7.91 -7.32 -3.23
C THR A 330 9.36 -7.13 -2.77
N LEU A 331 10.31 -7.07 -3.71
CA LEU A 331 11.71 -6.78 -3.43
C LEU A 331 11.88 -5.38 -2.84
N PHE A 332 11.19 -4.38 -3.41
CA PHE A 332 11.24 -3.00 -2.91
C PHE A 332 10.56 -2.83 -1.54
N ALA A 333 9.60 -3.68 -1.19
CA ALA A 333 9.09 -3.74 0.18
C ALA A 333 10.19 -4.17 1.16
N TRP A 334 10.97 -5.21 0.82
CA TRP A 334 12.12 -5.63 1.61
C TRP A 334 13.20 -4.56 1.71
N THR A 335 13.60 -3.95 0.59
CA THR A 335 14.65 -2.92 0.62
C THR A 335 14.20 -1.67 1.36
N GLY A 336 12.94 -1.28 1.25
CA GLY A 336 12.36 -0.19 2.05
C GLY A 336 12.44 -0.47 3.55
N ALA A 337 12.07 -1.67 3.97
CA ALA A 337 12.15 -2.07 5.39
C ALA A 337 13.60 -2.16 5.89
N LEU A 338 14.52 -2.71 5.10
CA LEU A 338 15.95 -2.79 5.44
C LEU A 338 16.56 -1.38 5.55
N ARG A 339 16.26 -0.50 4.61
CA ARG A 339 16.73 0.90 4.63
C ARG A 339 16.22 1.62 5.88
N LYS A 340 14.92 1.53 6.15
CA LYS A 340 14.31 2.17 7.33
C LYS A 340 14.87 1.60 8.63
N ARG A 341 15.10 0.30 8.71
CA ARG A 341 15.75 -0.33 9.88
C ARG A 341 17.18 0.17 10.05
N GLY A 342 17.94 0.27 8.93
CA GLY A 342 19.27 0.84 8.93
C GLY A 342 19.31 2.29 9.42
N GLU A 343 18.38 3.12 8.97
CA GLU A 343 18.24 4.51 9.41
C GLU A 343 17.96 4.61 10.92
N LEU A 344 17.01 3.82 11.42
CA LEU A 344 16.62 3.85 12.84
C LEU A 344 17.72 3.31 13.77
N ASP A 345 18.52 2.35 13.32
CA ASP A 345 19.61 1.74 14.09
C ASP A 345 20.95 2.44 13.87
N GLY A 346 21.03 3.45 12.98
CA GLY A 346 22.30 4.08 12.58
C GLY A 346 23.22 3.12 11.81
N ASN A 347 22.68 2.06 11.22
CA ASN A 347 23.40 1.06 10.44
C ASN A 347 23.45 1.45 8.97
N LYS A 348 24.43 2.27 8.62
CA LYS A 348 24.61 2.78 7.25
C LYS A 348 24.85 1.66 6.23
N GLU A 349 25.56 0.59 6.59
CA GLU A 349 25.84 -0.52 5.68
C GLU A 349 24.55 -1.21 5.23
N LEU A 350 23.56 -1.34 6.14
CA LEU A 350 22.27 -1.92 5.83
C LEU A 350 21.45 -1.03 4.88
N SER A 351 21.46 0.29 5.09
CA SER A 351 20.79 1.24 4.19
C SER A 351 21.46 1.29 2.82
N ASP A 352 22.80 1.34 2.76
CA ASP A 352 23.56 1.34 1.52
C ASP A 352 23.36 0.03 0.72
N PHE A 353 23.23 -1.10 1.41
CA PHE A 353 22.90 -2.39 0.79
C PHE A 353 21.52 -2.36 0.12
N ALA A 354 20.51 -1.85 0.81
CA ALA A 354 19.16 -1.71 0.26
C ALA A 354 19.18 -0.86 -1.02
N ASP A 355 19.90 0.27 -1.02
CA ASP A 355 20.04 1.15 -2.18
C ASP A 355 20.75 0.47 -3.35
N LYS A 356 21.81 -0.31 -3.09
CA LYS A 356 22.52 -1.08 -4.11
C LYS A 356 21.64 -2.15 -4.73
N LEU A 357 20.83 -2.83 -3.92
CA LEU A 357 19.91 -3.87 -4.38
C LEU A 357 18.81 -3.29 -5.27
N GLU A 358 18.23 -2.13 -4.91
CA GLU A 358 17.27 -1.42 -5.77
C GLU A 358 17.89 -0.99 -7.09
N LYS A 359 19.11 -0.40 -7.06
CA LYS A 359 19.82 -0.01 -8.27
C LYS A 359 20.13 -1.22 -9.16
N ALA A 360 20.56 -2.35 -8.59
CA ALA A 360 20.78 -3.58 -9.34
C ALA A 360 19.49 -4.10 -10.00
N THR A 361 18.35 -4.00 -9.30
CA THR A 361 17.05 -4.40 -9.82
C THR A 361 16.63 -3.53 -11.02
N ILE A 362 16.69 -2.21 -10.86
CA ILE A 362 16.38 -1.26 -11.93
C ILE A 362 17.30 -1.50 -13.13
N LYS A 363 18.61 -1.62 -12.88
CA LYS A 363 19.61 -1.85 -13.93
C LYS A 363 19.38 -3.15 -14.69
N THR A 364 18.89 -4.21 -14.02
CA THR A 364 18.55 -5.48 -14.68
C THR A 364 17.47 -5.28 -15.74
N ILE A 365 16.43 -4.52 -15.42
CA ILE A 365 15.34 -4.22 -16.36
C ILE A 365 15.82 -3.29 -17.48
N GLU A 366 16.58 -2.24 -17.16
CA GLU A 366 17.14 -1.31 -18.13
C GLU A 366 18.11 -1.98 -19.12
N ASP A 367 18.82 -3.04 -18.70
CA ASP A 367 19.66 -3.89 -19.57
C ASP A 367 18.84 -4.87 -20.42
N GLY A 368 17.51 -4.84 -20.33
CA GLY A 368 16.61 -5.65 -21.13
C GLY A 368 16.23 -7.00 -20.52
N VAL A 369 16.63 -7.33 -19.30
CA VAL A 369 16.26 -8.58 -18.63
C VAL A 369 15.05 -8.35 -17.72
N MET A 370 13.93 -9.01 -17.99
CA MET A 370 12.67 -8.71 -17.29
C MET A 370 11.67 -9.86 -17.30
N THR A 371 10.68 -9.75 -16.44
CA THR A 371 9.54 -10.68 -16.36
C THR A 371 8.51 -10.41 -17.47
N GLY A 372 7.55 -11.35 -17.63
CA GLY A 372 6.65 -11.38 -18.78
C GLY A 372 5.72 -10.17 -18.90
N ASP A 373 5.29 -9.59 -17.78
CA ASP A 373 4.47 -8.38 -17.73
C ASP A 373 5.25 -7.15 -18.24
N LEU A 374 6.49 -6.98 -17.78
CA LEU A 374 7.35 -5.88 -18.21
C LEU A 374 7.84 -6.05 -19.65
N TYR A 375 8.07 -7.31 -20.08
CA TYR A 375 8.48 -7.58 -21.46
C TYR A 375 7.49 -7.05 -22.51
N VAL A 376 6.20 -7.16 -22.22
CA VAL A 376 5.14 -6.64 -23.11
C VAL A 376 5.14 -5.10 -23.13
N LEU A 377 5.47 -4.45 -22.02
CA LEU A 377 5.45 -3.00 -21.86
C LEU A 377 6.76 -2.32 -22.32
N SER A 378 7.82 -3.10 -22.45
CA SER A 378 9.14 -2.57 -22.77
C SER A 378 9.27 -2.17 -24.22
N ASN A 379 9.91 -1.02 -24.46
CA ASN A 379 10.31 -0.52 -25.80
C ASN A 379 11.79 -0.75 -26.12
N LEU A 380 12.51 -1.54 -25.32
CA LEU A 380 13.92 -1.87 -25.57
C LEU A 380 14.06 -2.90 -26.71
N ASP A 381 15.01 -2.68 -27.60
CA ASP A 381 15.27 -3.57 -28.74
C ASP A 381 15.89 -4.91 -28.31
N ASN A 382 16.74 -4.90 -27.29
CA ASN A 382 17.49 -6.05 -26.79
C ASN A 382 16.81 -6.77 -25.60
N LYS A 383 15.50 -6.64 -25.45
CA LYS A 383 14.77 -7.22 -24.31
C LYS A 383 14.70 -8.73 -24.36
N ARG A 384 14.83 -9.35 -23.18
CA ARG A 384 14.75 -10.79 -22.93
C ARG A 384 13.79 -11.07 -21.80
N LYS A 385 12.77 -11.92 -22.09
CA LYS A 385 11.86 -12.44 -21.06
C LYS A 385 12.53 -13.58 -20.32
N VAL A 386 12.47 -13.56 -19.00
CA VAL A 386 12.96 -14.64 -18.11
C VAL A 386 11.87 -15.06 -17.12
N ASN A 387 12.04 -16.24 -16.51
CA ASN A 387 11.22 -16.67 -15.37
C ASN A 387 11.57 -15.88 -14.10
N THR A 388 10.83 -16.11 -13.03
CA THR A 388 11.01 -15.37 -11.76
C THR A 388 12.37 -15.62 -11.13
N GLU A 389 12.83 -16.87 -11.11
CA GLU A 389 14.09 -17.26 -10.49
C GLU A 389 15.29 -16.67 -11.26
N ASP A 390 15.31 -16.84 -12.59
CA ASP A 390 16.35 -16.27 -13.44
C ASP A 390 16.40 -14.75 -13.32
N PHE A 391 15.26 -14.07 -13.18
CA PHE A 391 15.23 -12.63 -12.95
C PHE A 391 15.95 -12.25 -11.64
N LEU A 392 15.69 -12.97 -10.55
CA LEU A 392 16.35 -12.74 -9.27
C LEU A 392 17.85 -13.05 -9.32
N LEU A 393 18.24 -14.11 -10.03
CA LEU A 393 19.65 -14.45 -10.22
C LEU A 393 20.39 -13.38 -11.04
N GLU A 394 19.76 -12.81 -12.05
CA GLU A 394 20.34 -11.71 -12.85
C GLU A 394 20.51 -10.42 -12.02
N ILE A 395 19.56 -10.14 -11.12
CA ILE A 395 19.71 -9.04 -10.14
C ILE A 395 20.90 -9.32 -9.22
N ASN A 396 21.01 -10.54 -8.70
CA ASN A 396 22.10 -10.94 -7.82
C ASN A 396 23.48 -10.80 -8.48
N ASN A 397 23.60 -11.16 -9.77
CA ASN A 397 24.84 -10.99 -10.51
C ASN A 397 25.29 -9.53 -10.60
N ARG A 398 24.33 -8.61 -10.84
CA ARG A 398 24.61 -7.16 -10.85
C ARG A 398 24.90 -6.61 -9.46
N LEU A 399 24.19 -7.08 -8.45
CA LEU A 399 24.43 -6.70 -7.07
C LEU A 399 25.86 -7.07 -6.63
N LYS A 400 26.30 -8.30 -6.91
CA LYS A 400 27.68 -8.77 -6.60
C LYS A 400 28.76 -7.88 -7.20
N ALA A 401 28.52 -7.31 -8.38
CA ALA A 401 29.47 -6.43 -9.03
C ALA A 401 29.60 -5.04 -8.36
N THR A 402 28.68 -4.70 -7.43
CA THR A 402 28.64 -3.40 -6.74
C THR A 402 28.96 -3.49 -5.24
N LEU A 403 29.05 -4.71 -4.71
CA LEU A 403 29.43 -4.96 -3.31
C LEU A 403 30.94 -5.04 -3.15
#